data_06f39d76dceea2230a90120494799581
#
_entry.id   06f39d76dceea2230a90120494799581
#
_cell.length_a   1.000
_cell.length_b   1.000
_cell.length_c   1.000
_cell.angle_alpha   90.00
_cell.angle_beta   90.00
_cell.angle_gamma   90.00
#
_symmetry.space_group_name_H-M   'P 1'
#
loop_
_entity.id
_entity.type
_entity.pdbx_description
1 polymer ?
#
loop_
_entity_poly.entity_id
_entity_poly.type
_entity_poly.pdbx_seq_one_letter_code
_entity_poly.pdbx_strand_id
1 'polypeptide(L)'
;MTDLERREFLAAAGAFAVVSLMPSSLPAAPARRGAPLNIALVGAGRQGSAALVEITKLDAAKVIAVCDTDQGRADRAVRRTQGAAGYTNLAEMLDKSKDINAVIIATPTHEHKVAAETCLSAGKHVYCETPIAHTRDDVLAIHKAATAAKSIFASALEGRSNPIYKLSRGFYRSDSVRDLISMRAQSHQKTTWRVPSSDPAREAALNWRLDKSISTGLAGELGVHQFDVIHWFKNDYPASVRGYGSLRFHKDGREVPDTVHCDLFFADGPLLSWDATLANSFQGKHEIFCGSNAAIKLAWTAGWMFKEADAPQQGWEVYANRQQFHNDEGITLIADATKLASQGKLKEGVGLPNPPLYYALADFIKSITEGQPPVASAADGARATLVALAAHEAVTTGKEVTIDPAMLRSL
;
A
#
# COMPACT_ATOMS: atom_id res chain seq x y z
N MET A 1 -23.26 -11.64 22.45
CA MET A 1 -22.12 -11.22 23.30
C MET A 1 -22.30 -11.81 24.68
N THR A 2 -21.38 -12.65 25.08
CA THR A 2 -21.34 -13.22 26.41
C THR A 2 -20.84 -12.19 27.43
N ASP A 3 -21.18 -12.34 28.72
CA ASP A 3 -20.72 -11.44 29.80
C ASP A 3 -19.19 -11.35 29.90
N LEU A 4 -18.45 -12.31 29.36
CA LEU A 4 -16.99 -12.31 29.28
C LEU A 4 -16.48 -11.27 28.25
N GLU A 5 -17.08 -11.21 27.09
CA GLU A 5 -16.70 -10.27 26.00
C GLU A 5 -16.99 -8.81 26.40
N ARG A 6 -18.05 -8.62 27.19
CA ARG A 6 -18.39 -7.30 27.76
C ARG A 6 -17.39 -6.83 28.80
N ARG A 7 -16.83 -7.76 29.61
CA ARG A 7 -15.80 -7.47 30.60
C ARG A 7 -14.44 -7.17 29.97
N GLU A 8 -14.07 -7.86 28.92
CA GLU A 8 -12.82 -7.59 28.17
C GLU A 8 -12.89 -6.26 27.43
N PHE A 9 -14.05 -5.91 26.85
CA PHE A 9 -14.27 -4.60 26.23
C PHE A 9 -14.22 -3.45 27.26
N LEU A 10 -14.81 -3.61 28.44
CA LEU A 10 -14.75 -2.63 29.51
C LEU A 10 -13.37 -2.55 30.15
N ALA A 11 -12.60 -3.64 30.19
CA ALA A 11 -11.21 -3.64 30.63
C ALA A 11 -10.30 -2.92 29.62
N ALA A 12 -10.54 -3.07 28.34
CA ALA A 12 -9.84 -2.32 27.29
C ALA A 12 -10.19 -0.82 27.30
N ALA A 13 -11.47 -0.48 27.50
CA ALA A 13 -11.92 0.92 27.65
C ALA A 13 -11.47 1.54 28.97
N GLY A 14 -11.42 0.75 30.08
CA GLY A 14 -10.93 1.18 31.37
C GLY A 14 -9.41 1.36 31.44
N ALA A 15 -8.64 0.59 30.68
CA ALA A 15 -7.18 0.75 30.60
C ALA A 15 -6.77 2.10 29.96
N PHE A 16 -7.60 2.69 29.10
CA PHE A 16 -7.36 4.03 28.55
C PHE A 16 -7.60 5.17 29.57
N ALA A 17 -8.41 4.95 30.64
CA ALA A 17 -8.69 5.95 31.63
C ALA A 17 -7.74 5.92 32.85
N VAL A 18 -7.02 4.81 33.09
CA VAL A 18 -6.14 4.64 34.27
C VAL A 18 -4.68 5.05 33.99
N VAL A 19 -4.27 5.21 32.73
CA VAL A 19 -2.90 5.68 32.40
C VAL A 19 -2.70 7.19 32.73
N SER A 20 -3.76 7.94 33.08
CA SER A 20 -3.68 9.37 33.32
C SER A 20 -3.31 9.74 34.78
N LEU A 21 -3.07 8.78 35.70
CA LEU A 21 -2.78 9.04 37.10
C LEU A 21 -1.44 8.50 37.61
N MET A 22 -0.52 8.11 36.75
CA MET A 22 0.85 7.89 37.20
C MET A 22 1.69 9.17 37.02
N PRO A 23 2.39 9.64 38.10
CA PRO A 23 3.24 10.80 37.98
C PRO A 23 4.33 10.53 36.94
N SER A 24 4.33 11.31 35.86
CA SER A 24 5.33 11.34 34.82
C SER A 24 6.65 11.90 35.37
N SER A 25 7.52 11.04 35.91
CA SER A 25 8.87 11.42 36.22
C SER A 25 9.82 10.25 36.18
N LEU A 26 10.07 9.78 34.97
CA LEU A 26 11.41 9.34 34.52
C LEU A 26 11.54 9.82 33.09
N PRO A 27 12.54 10.65 32.77
CA PRO A 27 12.86 10.87 31.37
C PRO A 27 13.22 9.50 30.81
N ALA A 28 12.44 9.02 29.85
CA ALA A 28 12.83 7.85 29.08
C ALA A 28 14.24 8.15 28.56
N ALA A 29 15.23 7.39 29.03
CA ALA A 29 16.56 7.46 28.48
C ALA A 29 16.41 7.38 26.96
N PRO A 30 17.03 8.28 26.18
CA PRO A 30 16.96 8.19 24.74
C PRO A 30 17.40 6.78 24.35
N ALA A 31 16.49 6.02 23.74
CA ALA A 31 16.86 4.71 23.21
C ALA A 31 18.14 4.92 22.43
N ARG A 32 19.20 4.17 22.73
CA ARG A 32 20.47 4.24 21.99
C ARG A 32 20.10 4.04 20.54
N ARG A 33 20.09 5.13 19.76
CA ARG A 33 19.93 5.05 18.31
C ARG A 33 21.10 4.24 17.81
N GLY A 34 20.84 3.00 17.36
CA GLY A 34 21.82 2.24 16.62
C GLY A 34 22.29 3.04 15.39
N ALA A 35 23.39 2.66 14.78
CA ALA A 35 23.79 3.26 13.52
C ALA A 35 22.63 3.14 12.49
N PRO A 36 22.42 4.16 11.63
CA PRO A 36 21.39 4.09 10.60
C PRO A 36 21.58 2.85 9.71
N LEU A 37 20.49 2.25 9.28
CA LEU A 37 20.53 1.15 8.32
C LEU A 37 21.04 1.66 6.97
N ASN A 38 21.99 0.97 6.40
CA ASN A 38 22.50 1.22 5.06
C ASN A 38 21.54 0.68 4.02
N ILE A 39 20.93 1.56 3.24
CA ILE A 39 19.90 1.27 2.25
C ILE A 39 20.47 1.38 0.84
N ALA A 40 20.08 0.45 -0.03
CA ALA A 40 20.25 0.60 -1.46
C ALA A 40 18.89 0.79 -2.15
N LEU A 41 18.88 1.60 -3.21
CA LEU A 41 17.74 1.75 -4.12
C LEU A 41 18.05 1.04 -5.44
N VAL A 42 17.15 0.15 -5.89
CA VAL A 42 17.20 -0.52 -7.19
C VAL A 42 16.00 -0.09 -8.02
N GLY A 43 16.25 0.60 -9.13
CA GLY A 43 15.25 1.29 -9.93
C GLY A 43 15.05 2.74 -9.48
N ALA A 44 15.70 3.69 -10.15
CA ALA A 44 15.63 5.13 -9.88
C ALA A 44 14.62 5.85 -10.80
N GLY A 45 13.58 5.14 -11.24
CA GLY A 45 12.46 5.67 -11.99
C GLY A 45 11.57 6.60 -11.16
N ARG A 46 10.32 6.81 -11.58
CA ARG A 46 9.37 7.70 -10.88
C ARG A 46 9.12 7.22 -9.44
N GLN A 47 8.83 5.93 -9.26
CA GLN A 47 8.53 5.37 -7.93
C GLN A 47 9.79 5.31 -7.05
N GLY A 48 10.92 4.84 -7.57
CA GLY A 48 12.16 4.84 -6.81
C GLY A 48 12.62 6.25 -6.42
N SER A 49 12.39 7.25 -7.28
CA SER A 49 12.65 8.65 -6.93
C SER A 49 11.75 9.16 -5.80
N ALA A 50 10.48 8.72 -5.76
CA ALA A 50 9.57 9.03 -4.66
C ALA A 50 10.02 8.33 -3.36
N ALA A 51 10.38 7.03 -3.44
CA ALA A 51 10.91 6.30 -2.29
C ALA A 51 12.20 6.94 -1.75
N LEU A 52 13.08 7.43 -2.62
CA LEU A 52 14.29 8.14 -2.22
C LEU A 52 13.99 9.41 -1.42
N VAL A 53 12.99 10.18 -1.84
CA VAL A 53 12.57 11.40 -1.11
C VAL A 53 12.04 11.05 0.28
N GLU A 54 11.27 9.98 0.41
CA GLU A 54 10.67 9.63 1.70
C GLU A 54 11.66 8.94 2.65
N ILE A 55 12.52 8.04 2.13
CA ILE A 55 13.49 7.33 2.97
C ILE A 55 14.56 8.27 3.54
N THR A 56 14.94 9.32 2.82
CA THR A 56 15.92 10.31 3.29
C THR A 56 15.40 11.21 4.42
N LYS A 57 14.11 11.19 4.71
CA LYS A 57 13.52 11.87 5.87
C LYS A 57 13.64 11.05 7.17
N LEU A 58 14.03 9.78 7.07
CA LEU A 58 14.12 8.85 8.20
C LEU A 58 15.54 8.81 8.75
N ASP A 59 15.78 9.37 9.92
CA ASP A 59 17.09 9.38 10.58
C ASP A 59 17.67 7.98 10.80
N ALA A 60 16.84 6.95 10.85
CA ALA A 60 17.24 5.56 11.04
C ALA A 60 17.72 4.87 9.75
N ALA A 61 17.72 5.58 8.61
CA ALA A 61 18.12 5.05 7.31
C ALA A 61 19.13 5.98 6.61
N LYS A 62 20.10 5.38 5.92
CA LYS A 62 21.06 6.09 5.09
C LYS A 62 21.16 5.41 3.73
N VAL A 63 20.88 6.12 2.65
CA VAL A 63 21.05 5.60 1.30
C VAL A 63 22.53 5.67 0.94
N ILE A 64 23.14 4.51 0.69
CA ILE A 64 24.58 4.37 0.38
C ILE A 64 24.84 3.91 -1.05
N ALA A 65 23.84 3.35 -1.72
CA ALA A 65 23.96 2.87 -3.10
C ALA A 65 22.66 3.09 -3.88
N VAL A 66 22.78 3.35 -5.18
CA VAL A 66 21.67 3.44 -6.13
C VAL A 66 22.04 2.63 -7.37
N CYS A 67 21.13 1.77 -7.85
CA CYS A 67 21.27 1.00 -9.07
C CYS A 67 20.12 1.29 -10.03
N ASP A 68 20.42 1.65 -11.27
CA ASP A 68 19.45 1.74 -12.35
C ASP A 68 20.17 1.43 -13.68
N THR A 69 19.58 0.62 -14.55
CA THR A 69 20.17 0.29 -15.85
C THR A 69 20.38 1.50 -16.76
N ASP A 70 19.65 2.60 -16.53
CA ASP A 70 19.87 3.92 -17.13
C ASP A 70 20.84 4.72 -16.29
N GLN A 71 22.09 4.87 -16.73
CA GLN A 71 23.12 5.63 -16.04
C GLN A 71 22.68 7.04 -15.65
N GLY A 72 21.96 7.72 -16.54
CA GLY A 72 21.46 9.08 -16.26
C GLY A 72 20.44 9.14 -15.12
N ARG A 73 19.65 8.05 -14.91
CA ARG A 73 18.77 7.92 -13.73
C ARG A 73 19.57 7.65 -12.46
N ALA A 74 20.51 6.72 -12.52
CA ALA A 74 21.39 6.43 -11.39
C ALA A 74 22.11 7.72 -10.92
N ASP A 75 22.73 8.47 -11.84
CA ASP A 75 23.45 9.72 -11.54
C ASP A 75 22.53 10.79 -10.95
N ARG A 76 21.30 10.94 -11.47
CA ARG A 76 20.34 11.90 -10.90
C ARG A 76 19.93 11.53 -9.49
N ALA A 77 19.74 10.24 -9.22
CA ALA A 77 19.37 9.77 -7.89
C ALA A 77 20.54 9.92 -6.90
N VAL A 78 21.76 9.58 -7.30
CA VAL A 78 22.97 9.77 -6.50
C VAL A 78 23.14 11.24 -6.08
N ARG A 79 22.93 12.19 -6.99
CA ARG A 79 23.01 13.63 -6.65
C ARG A 79 22.02 14.11 -5.58
N ARG A 80 20.95 13.33 -5.32
CA ARG A 80 19.96 13.62 -4.26
C ARG A 80 20.30 12.94 -2.94
N THR A 81 21.38 12.16 -2.89
CA THR A 81 21.86 11.48 -1.69
C THR A 81 23.16 12.11 -1.21
N GLN A 82 23.49 11.88 0.06
CA GLN A 82 24.75 12.34 0.64
C GLN A 82 25.82 11.24 0.52
N GLY A 83 26.44 11.14 -0.68
CA GLY A 83 27.58 10.26 -0.89
C GLY A 83 27.23 8.80 -1.23
N ALA A 84 26.04 8.53 -1.81
CA ALA A 84 25.75 7.20 -2.33
C ALA A 84 26.56 6.90 -3.59
N ALA A 85 26.96 5.63 -3.76
CA ALA A 85 27.57 5.13 -4.99
C ALA A 85 26.51 4.79 -6.04
N GLY A 86 26.79 5.09 -7.32
CA GLY A 86 25.91 4.77 -8.45
C GLY A 86 26.37 3.51 -9.19
N TYR A 87 25.41 2.66 -9.57
CA TYR A 87 25.63 1.41 -10.28
C TYR A 87 24.62 1.24 -11.42
N THR A 88 25.02 0.51 -12.45
CA THR A 88 24.10 0.08 -13.53
C THR A 88 23.81 -1.42 -13.49
N ASN A 89 24.47 -2.16 -12.61
CA ASN A 89 24.31 -3.60 -12.45
C ASN A 89 24.10 -3.94 -10.96
N LEU A 90 23.02 -4.70 -10.66
CA LEU A 90 22.65 -5.09 -9.31
C LEU A 90 23.71 -6.01 -8.65
N ALA A 91 24.22 -6.98 -9.38
CA ALA A 91 25.20 -7.92 -8.84
C ALA A 91 26.51 -7.18 -8.48
N GLU A 92 26.95 -6.26 -9.34
CA GLU A 92 28.11 -5.39 -9.06
C GLU A 92 27.88 -4.53 -7.81
N MET A 93 26.69 -3.93 -7.67
CA MET A 93 26.34 -3.14 -6.48
C MET A 93 26.47 -3.98 -5.21
N LEU A 94 25.87 -5.17 -5.20
CA LEU A 94 25.89 -6.06 -4.03
C LEU A 94 27.30 -6.61 -3.73
N ASP A 95 28.13 -6.74 -4.76
CA ASP A 95 29.52 -7.17 -4.59
C ASP A 95 30.41 -6.06 -4.02
N LYS A 96 30.29 -4.85 -4.52
CA LYS A 96 31.12 -3.71 -4.11
C LYS A 96 30.64 -3.02 -2.82
N SER A 97 29.34 -3.09 -2.49
CA SER A 97 28.74 -2.45 -1.31
C SER A 97 28.25 -3.50 -0.31
N LYS A 98 29.16 -4.22 0.32
CA LYS A 98 28.86 -5.31 1.25
C LYS A 98 28.11 -4.87 2.51
N ASP A 99 28.24 -3.61 2.89
CA ASP A 99 27.63 -2.99 4.06
C ASP A 99 26.16 -2.59 3.87
N ILE A 100 25.57 -2.81 2.70
CA ILE A 100 24.12 -2.69 2.48
C ILE A 100 23.38 -3.63 3.44
N ASN A 101 22.44 -3.09 4.22
CA ASN A 101 21.55 -3.88 5.10
C ASN A 101 20.24 -4.24 4.38
N ALA A 102 19.65 -3.30 3.66
CA ALA A 102 18.35 -3.46 3.02
C ALA A 102 18.30 -2.80 1.63
N VAL A 103 17.41 -3.33 0.79
CA VAL A 103 17.24 -2.90 -0.59
C VAL A 103 15.78 -2.52 -0.83
N ILE A 104 15.55 -1.34 -1.39
CA ILE A 104 14.26 -0.92 -1.94
C ILE A 104 14.27 -1.25 -3.43
N ILE A 105 13.33 -2.12 -3.87
CA ILE A 105 13.16 -2.52 -5.27
C ILE A 105 11.98 -1.75 -5.87
N ALA A 106 12.26 -0.90 -6.84
CA ALA A 106 11.30 -0.06 -7.56
C ALA A 106 11.55 -0.11 -9.08
N THR A 107 12.01 -1.26 -9.58
CA THR A 107 12.18 -1.59 -11.00
C THR A 107 10.81 -1.75 -11.69
N PRO A 108 10.74 -1.96 -13.01
CA PRO A 108 9.55 -2.49 -13.67
C PRO A 108 9.07 -3.80 -13.04
N THR A 109 7.74 -3.99 -12.97
CA THR A 109 7.12 -5.13 -12.28
C THR A 109 7.63 -6.49 -12.75
N HIS A 110 7.91 -6.64 -14.06
CA HIS A 110 8.44 -7.88 -14.64
C HIS A 110 9.90 -8.19 -14.23
N GLU A 111 10.62 -7.23 -13.68
CA GLU A 111 12.01 -7.39 -13.19
C GLU A 111 12.09 -7.67 -11.68
N HIS A 112 10.99 -7.53 -10.95
CA HIS A 112 10.98 -7.65 -9.49
C HIS A 112 11.50 -9.00 -9.00
N LYS A 113 11.15 -10.10 -9.70
CA LYS A 113 11.58 -11.45 -9.29
C LYS A 113 13.09 -11.58 -9.24
N VAL A 114 13.76 -11.24 -10.35
CA VAL A 114 15.22 -11.35 -10.44
C VAL A 114 15.90 -10.46 -9.39
N ALA A 115 15.42 -9.24 -9.21
CA ALA A 115 15.96 -8.31 -8.22
C ALA A 115 15.74 -8.82 -6.78
N ALA A 116 14.53 -9.31 -6.46
CA ALA A 116 14.17 -9.80 -5.14
C ALA A 116 14.97 -11.06 -4.75
N GLU A 117 15.00 -12.06 -5.64
CA GLU A 117 15.75 -13.31 -5.40
C GLU A 117 17.25 -13.04 -5.23
N THR A 118 17.82 -12.15 -6.05
CA THR A 118 19.24 -11.76 -5.95
C THR A 118 19.53 -11.09 -4.60
N CYS A 119 18.70 -10.15 -4.15
CA CYS A 119 18.89 -9.46 -2.88
C CYS A 119 18.70 -10.40 -1.68
N LEU A 120 17.68 -11.26 -1.69
CA LEU A 120 17.42 -12.25 -0.64
C LEU A 120 18.57 -13.25 -0.53
N SER A 121 19.07 -13.75 -1.67
CA SER A 121 20.22 -14.68 -1.71
C SER A 121 21.49 -14.04 -1.17
N ALA A 122 21.65 -12.73 -1.31
CA ALA A 122 22.72 -11.95 -0.71
C ALA A 122 22.49 -11.62 0.77
N GLY A 123 21.44 -12.16 1.40
CA GLY A 123 21.09 -11.91 2.80
C GLY A 123 20.59 -10.51 3.12
N LYS A 124 20.13 -9.76 2.12
CA LYS A 124 19.63 -8.40 2.31
C LYS A 124 18.14 -8.40 2.64
N HIS A 125 17.71 -7.50 3.54
CA HIS A 125 16.29 -7.20 3.71
C HIS A 125 15.75 -6.52 2.46
N VAL A 126 14.50 -6.78 2.11
CA VAL A 126 13.88 -6.31 0.85
C VAL A 126 12.59 -5.58 1.14
N TYR A 127 12.45 -4.38 0.60
CA TYR A 127 11.17 -3.70 0.37
C TYR A 127 10.91 -3.72 -1.13
N CYS A 128 9.85 -4.41 -1.56
CA CYS A 128 9.52 -4.58 -2.97
C CYS A 128 8.23 -3.85 -3.33
N GLU A 129 8.27 -3.02 -4.37
CA GLU A 129 7.08 -2.39 -4.92
C GLU A 129 6.07 -3.43 -5.40
N THR A 130 4.78 -3.04 -5.43
CA THR A 130 3.68 -3.90 -5.85
C THR A 130 3.06 -3.43 -7.18
N PRO A 131 2.61 -4.38 -8.02
CA PRO A 131 2.59 -5.84 -7.89
C PRO A 131 4.00 -6.43 -7.70
N ILE A 132 4.13 -7.48 -6.87
CA ILE A 132 5.47 -8.04 -6.60
C ILE A 132 6.05 -8.80 -7.81
N ALA A 133 5.21 -9.20 -8.78
CA ALA A 133 5.60 -9.74 -10.08
C ALA A 133 4.45 -9.61 -11.09
N HIS A 134 4.74 -9.91 -12.37
CA HIS A 134 3.77 -9.81 -13.47
C HIS A 134 3.16 -11.15 -13.89
N THR A 135 3.66 -12.27 -13.36
CA THR A 135 3.12 -13.62 -13.59
C THR A 135 2.84 -14.32 -12.27
N ARG A 136 1.88 -15.26 -12.28
CA ARG A 136 1.55 -16.10 -11.12
C ARG A 136 2.78 -16.88 -10.61
N ASP A 137 3.54 -17.49 -11.53
CA ASP A 137 4.69 -18.31 -11.17
C ASP A 137 5.78 -17.49 -10.50
N ASP A 138 6.04 -16.29 -10.99
CA ASP A 138 7.02 -15.37 -10.39
C ASP A 138 6.58 -14.86 -9.02
N VAL A 139 5.27 -14.62 -8.83
CA VAL A 139 4.70 -14.27 -7.52
C VAL A 139 4.97 -15.39 -6.50
N LEU A 140 4.69 -16.64 -6.88
CA LEU A 140 4.90 -17.80 -6.01
C LEU A 140 6.40 -18.05 -5.76
N ALA A 141 7.26 -17.80 -6.76
CA ALA A 141 8.71 -17.91 -6.61
C ALA A 141 9.26 -16.89 -5.60
N ILE A 142 8.84 -15.63 -5.69
CA ILE A 142 9.23 -14.58 -4.73
C ILE A 142 8.73 -14.94 -3.32
N HIS A 143 7.48 -15.37 -3.18
CA HIS A 143 6.92 -15.78 -1.89
C HIS A 143 7.74 -16.92 -1.28
N LYS A 144 8.06 -17.95 -2.06
CA LYS A 144 8.89 -19.08 -1.62
C LYS A 144 10.30 -18.62 -1.21
N ALA A 145 10.95 -17.79 -2.00
CA ALA A 145 12.28 -17.27 -1.70
C ALA A 145 12.29 -16.42 -0.41
N ALA A 146 11.28 -15.54 -0.25
CA ALA A 146 11.13 -14.71 0.94
C ALA A 146 10.84 -15.53 2.21
N THR A 147 10.03 -16.59 2.10
CA THR A 147 9.73 -17.50 3.23
C THR A 147 10.96 -18.32 3.66
N ALA A 148 11.80 -18.71 2.71
CA ALA A 148 13.04 -19.42 2.99
C ALA A 148 14.16 -18.52 3.54
N ALA A 149 14.10 -17.22 3.28
CA ALA A 149 15.11 -16.27 3.72
C ALA A 149 15.01 -15.95 5.22
N LYS A 150 16.16 -15.68 5.85
CA LYS A 150 16.19 -15.10 7.20
C LYS A 150 15.96 -13.59 7.20
N SER A 151 16.03 -12.98 6.04
CA SER A 151 15.85 -11.55 5.83
C SER A 151 14.36 -11.18 5.81
N ILE A 152 14.03 -9.98 6.24
CA ILE A 152 12.68 -9.44 6.12
C ILE A 152 12.39 -9.11 4.66
N PHE A 153 11.23 -9.56 4.17
CA PHE A 153 10.64 -9.10 2.92
C PHE A 153 9.35 -8.35 3.23
N ALA A 154 9.31 -7.08 2.86
CA ALA A 154 8.13 -6.23 2.97
C ALA A 154 7.62 -5.88 1.57
N SER A 155 6.31 -6.01 1.37
CA SER A 155 5.61 -5.61 0.16
C SER A 155 5.11 -4.17 0.30
N ALA A 156 5.21 -3.38 -0.77
CA ALA A 156 4.81 -1.96 -0.77
C ALA A 156 3.27 -1.78 -0.77
N LEU A 157 2.58 -2.41 0.17
CA LEU A 157 1.14 -2.23 0.39
C LEU A 157 0.91 -1.09 1.39
N GLU A 158 1.10 0.13 0.92
CA GLU A 158 1.15 1.36 1.72
C GLU A 158 -0.10 1.59 2.59
N GLY A 159 -1.27 1.10 2.15
CA GLY A 159 -2.54 1.21 2.90
C GLY A 159 -2.44 0.62 4.30
N ARG A 160 -1.68 -0.46 4.49
CA ARG A 160 -1.51 -1.14 5.78
C ARG A 160 -0.68 -0.34 6.78
N SER A 161 0.20 0.54 6.30
CA SER A 161 1.02 1.43 7.13
C SER A 161 0.37 2.79 7.37
N ASN A 162 -0.66 3.11 6.61
CA ASN A 162 -1.35 4.39 6.68
C ASN A 162 -2.10 4.57 8.02
N PRO A 163 -1.79 5.62 8.82
CA PRO A 163 -2.43 5.82 10.12
C PRO A 163 -3.94 5.97 10.08
N ILE A 164 -4.49 6.63 9.03
CA ILE A 164 -5.94 6.81 8.86
C ILE A 164 -6.60 5.46 8.54
N TYR A 165 -5.97 4.63 7.69
CA TYR A 165 -6.47 3.30 7.37
C TYR A 165 -6.42 2.35 8.58
N LYS A 166 -5.35 2.40 9.38
CA LYS A 166 -5.25 1.65 10.65
C LYS A 166 -6.38 2.04 11.61
N LEU A 167 -6.61 3.35 11.79
CA LEU A 167 -7.70 3.87 12.61
C LEU A 167 -9.07 3.42 12.09
N SER A 168 -9.32 3.61 10.81
CA SER A 168 -10.59 3.26 10.15
C SER A 168 -10.88 1.77 10.23
N ARG A 169 -9.85 0.93 10.08
CA ARG A 169 -9.97 -0.51 10.26
C ARG A 169 -10.33 -0.88 11.70
N GLY A 170 -9.84 -0.13 12.69
CA GLY A 170 -10.27 -0.26 14.08
C GLY A 170 -11.78 -0.07 14.22
N PHE A 171 -12.34 0.99 13.66
CA PHE A 171 -13.79 1.22 13.62
C PHE A 171 -14.54 0.13 12.88
N TYR A 172 -14.06 -0.27 11.70
CA TYR A 172 -14.67 -1.36 10.92
C TYR A 172 -14.75 -2.66 11.76
N ARG A 173 -13.67 -3.02 12.47
CA ARG A 173 -13.60 -4.23 13.29
C ARG A 173 -14.35 -4.12 14.62
N SER A 174 -14.66 -2.93 15.10
CA SER A 174 -15.48 -2.70 16.28
C SER A 174 -17.00 -2.69 15.99
N ASP A 175 -17.40 -3.23 14.85
CA ASP A 175 -18.79 -3.33 14.41
C ASP A 175 -19.48 -1.98 14.12
N SER A 176 -18.71 -0.90 13.94
CA SER A 176 -19.32 0.41 13.64
C SER A 176 -20.03 0.45 12.28
N VAL A 177 -19.57 -0.37 11.34
CA VAL A 177 -20.18 -0.52 10.00
C VAL A 177 -21.28 -1.59 10.01
N ARG A 178 -21.18 -2.59 10.92
CA ARG A 178 -22.05 -3.74 11.09
C ARG A 178 -22.08 -4.63 9.84
N ASP A 179 -23.24 -5.00 9.31
CA ASP A 179 -23.35 -5.91 8.17
C ASP A 179 -22.84 -5.24 6.91
N LEU A 180 -21.77 -5.76 6.33
CA LEU A 180 -21.21 -5.22 5.09
C LEU A 180 -22.14 -5.52 3.91
N ILE A 181 -22.66 -4.49 3.27
CA ILE A 181 -23.60 -4.60 2.16
C ILE A 181 -22.89 -4.56 0.81
N SER A 182 -22.00 -3.58 0.62
CA SER A 182 -21.26 -3.42 -0.64
C SER A 182 -19.95 -2.67 -0.42
N MET A 183 -19.04 -2.81 -1.39
CA MET A 183 -17.80 -2.07 -1.42
C MET A 183 -17.62 -1.40 -2.77
N ARG A 184 -17.00 -0.24 -2.77
CA ARG A 184 -16.61 0.48 -4.00
C ARG A 184 -15.18 0.96 -3.86
N ALA A 185 -14.45 0.97 -4.96
CA ALA A 185 -13.15 1.61 -5.00
C ALA A 185 -12.86 2.13 -6.40
N GLN A 186 -12.09 3.20 -6.47
CA GLN A 186 -11.66 3.76 -7.75
C GLN A 186 -10.22 4.26 -7.69
N SER A 187 -9.57 4.29 -8.86
CA SER A 187 -8.27 4.91 -9.02
C SER A 187 -8.27 5.77 -10.29
N HIS A 188 -8.69 7.02 -10.16
CA HIS A 188 -8.80 7.96 -11.26
C HIS A 188 -7.63 8.94 -11.25
N GLN A 189 -6.94 9.07 -12.36
CA GLN A 189 -5.87 10.04 -12.55
C GLN A 189 -5.77 10.44 -14.02
N LYS A 190 -5.47 11.72 -14.28
CA LYS A 190 -5.21 12.16 -15.63
C LYS A 190 -3.72 12.14 -15.93
N THR A 191 -3.27 11.05 -16.54
CA THR A 191 -1.84 10.81 -16.85
C THR A 191 -1.71 9.89 -18.05
N THR A 192 -0.64 10.04 -18.82
CA THR A 192 -0.43 9.15 -19.98
C THR A 192 0.35 7.87 -19.68
N TRP A 193 1.15 7.84 -18.63
CA TRP A 193 2.20 6.84 -18.40
C TRP A 193 3.30 6.79 -19.49
N ARG A 194 3.06 7.35 -20.66
CA ARG A 194 4.06 7.37 -21.74
C ARG A 194 5.19 8.34 -21.43
N VAL A 195 6.40 7.87 -21.61
CA VAL A 195 7.64 8.65 -21.49
C VAL A 195 8.33 8.64 -22.85
N PRO A 196 8.38 9.76 -23.57
CA PRO A 196 9.02 9.80 -24.89
C PRO A 196 10.54 9.69 -24.77
N SER A 197 11.16 9.06 -25.78
CA SER A 197 12.61 9.04 -25.95
C SER A 197 12.96 9.10 -27.44
N SER A 198 14.09 9.71 -27.78
CA SER A 198 14.63 9.71 -29.14
C SER A 198 15.28 8.38 -29.52
N ASP A 199 15.63 7.55 -28.53
CA ASP A 199 16.13 6.19 -28.71
C ASP A 199 14.96 5.20 -28.58
N PRO A 200 14.60 4.45 -29.64
CA PRO A 200 13.49 3.52 -29.64
C PRO A 200 13.62 2.39 -28.61
N ALA A 201 14.82 1.85 -28.39
CA ALA A 201 15.03 0.80 -27.40
C ALA A 201 14.81 1.30 -25.98
N ARG A 202 15.32 2.50 -25.70
CA ARG A 202 15.08 3.18 -24.44
C ARG A 202 13.61 3.56 -24.28
N GLU A 203 12.92 4.02 -25.33
CA GLU A 203 11.50 4.32 -25.27
C GLU A 203 10.69 3.07 -24.92
N ALA A 204 10.96 1.93 -25.55
CA ALA A 204 10.29 0.67 -25.20
C ALA A 204 10.49 0.29 -23.72
N ALA A 205 11.73 0.34 -23.23
CA ALA A 205 12.04 0.06 -21.83
C ALA A 205 11.34 1.02 -20.85
N LEU A 206 11.23 2.31 -21.19
CA LEU A 206 10.54 3.31 -20.36
C LEU A 206 9.03 3.09 -20.32
N ASN A 207 8.47 2.55 -21.39
CA ASN A 207 7.01 2.40 -21.59
C ASN A 207 6.51 0.96 -21.38
N TRP A 208 7.22 0.16 -20.62
CA TRP A 208 6.87 -1.24 -20.32
C TRP A 208 5.41 -1.42 -19.82
N ARG A 209 4.83 -0.43 -19.13
CA ARG A 209 3.42 -0.46 -18.70
C ARG A 209 2.43 -0.43 -19.86
N LEU A 210 2.87 -0.04 -21.05
CA LEU A 210 2.04 0.02 -22.26
C LEU A 210 2.23 -1.21 -23.17
N ASP A 211 3.18 -2.08 -22.83
CA ASP A 211 3.41 -3.37 -23.52
C ASP A 211 2.53 -4.45 -22.88
N LYS A 212 1.54 -4.93 -23.63
CA LYS A 212 0.58 -5.94 -23.16
C LYS A 212 1.19 -7.28 -22.77
N SER A 213 2.43 -7.57 -23.22
CA SER A 213 3.09 -8.85 -22.93
C SER A 213 3.69 -8.92 -21.53
N ILE A 214 3.98 -7.78 -20.92
CA ILE A 214 4.63 -7.69 -19.60
C ILE A 214 3.89 -6.78 -18.62
N SER A 215 2.93 -5.98 -19.10
CA SER A 215 2.14 -5.08 -18.27
C SER A 215 1.04 -5.85 -17.53
N THR A 216 0.85 -5.53 -16.27
CA THR A 216 -0.30 -5.98 -15.48
C THR A 216 -1.51 -5.05 -15.61
N GLY A 217 -1.42 -4.05 -16.51
CA GLY A 217 -2.47 -3.08 -16.77
C GLY A 217 -2.86 -2.25 -15.53
N LEU A 218 -3.98 -1.54 -15.63
CA LEU A 218 -4.47 -0.72 -14.52
C LEU A 218 -4.89 -1.58 -13.33
N ALA A 219 -5.47 -2.77 -13.57
CA ALA A 219 -5.89 -3.66 -12.50
C ALA A 219 -4.71 -4.15 -11.66
N GLY A 220 -3.57 -4.48 -12.30
CA GLY A 220 -2.33 -4.82 -11.59
C GLY A 220 -1.71 -3.61 -10.92
N GLU A 221 -1.32 -2.61 -11.72
CA GLU A 221 -0.51 -1.47 -11.24
C GLU A 221 -1.23 -0.55 -10.23
N LEU A 222 -2.55 -0.42 -10.32
CA LEU A 222 -3.34 0.46 -9.45
C LEU A 222 -4.26 -0.32 -8.51
N GLY A 223 -4.91 -1.38 -9.03
CA GLY A 223 -5.89 -2.19 -8.28
C GLY A 223 -5.26 -2.96 -7.13
N VAL A 224 -4.03 -3.44 -7.27
CA VAL A 224 -3.33 -4.24 -6.25
C VAL A 224 -3.40 -3.62 -4.84
N HIS A 225 -3.21 -2.31 -4.74
CA HIS A 225 -3.24 -1.60 -3.46
C HIS A 225 -4.64 -1.58 -2.84
N GLN A 226 -5.68 -1.39 -3.69
CA GLN A 226 -7.07 -1.29 -3.23
C GLN A 226 -7.66 -2.67 -2.95
N PHE A 227 -7.32 -3.68 -3.75
CA PHE A 227 -7.71 -5.08 -3.48
C PHE A 227 -7.10 -5.58 -2.17
N ASP A 228 -5.86 -5.18 -1.85
CA ASP A 228 -5.26 -5.45 -0.55
C ASP A 228 -6.02 -4.77 0.61
N VAL A 229 -6.37 -3.49 0.46
CA VAL A 229 -7.13 -2.76 1.48
C VAL A 229 -8.48 -3.44 1.73
N ILE A 230 -9.20 -3.83 0.69
CA ILE A 230 -10.49 -4.53 0.80
C ILE A 230 -10.31 -5.85 1.55
N HIS A 231 -9.33 -6.68 1.14
CA HIS A 231 -9.02 -7.92 1.85
C HIS A 231 -8.65 -7.66 3.31
N TRP A 232 -7.78 -6.71 3.58
CA TRP A 232 -7.29 -6.40 4.93
C TRP A 232 -8.42 -5.95 5.88
N PHE A 233 -9.41 -5.21 5.39
CA PHE A 233 -10.59 -4.81 6.14
C PHE A 233 -11.55 -5.99 6.32
N LYS A 234 -11.98 -6.61 5.21
CA LYS A 234 -12.98 -7.70 5.19
C LYS A 234 -12.44 -9.00 5.78
N ASN A 235 -11.13 -9.21 5.74
CA ASN A 235 -10.44 -10.45 6.13
C ASN A 235 -10.89 -11.67 5.29
N ASP A 236 -11.21 -11.44 4.03
CA ASP A 236 -11.59 -12.46 3.07
C ASP A 236 -11.14 -12.10 1.66
N TYR A 237 -11.16 -13.09 0.75
CA TYR A 237 -10.76 -12.96 -0.66
C TYR A 237 -11.96 -13.15 -1.58
N PRO A 238 -11.99 -12.46 -2.74
CA PRO A 238 -13.03 -12.72 -3.73
C PRO A 238 -12.89 -14.14 -4.29
N ALA A 239 -14.04 -14.74 -4.65
CA ALA A 239 -14.13 -16.07 -5.28
C ALA A 239 -14.04 -15.98 -6.81
N SER A 240 -14.42 -14.84 -7.39
CA SER A 240 -14.28 -14.58 -8.83
C SER A 240 -14.21 -13.09 -9.12
N VAL A 241 -13.78 -12.77 -10.32
CA VAL A 241 -13.77 -11.41 -10.86
C VAL A 241 -14.25 -11.40 -12.31
N ARG A 242 -15.07 -10.39 -12.64
CA ARG A 242 -15.44 -10.01 -14.01
C ARG A 242 -14.92 -8.62 -14.29
N GLY A 243 -14.54 -8.36 -15.53
CA GLY A 243 -14.08 -7.04 -15.89
C GLY A 243 -13.98 -6.85 -17.39
N TYR A 244 -13.84 -5.60 -17.78
CA TYR A 244 -13.51 -5.23 -19.15
C TYR A 244 -12.72 -3.92 -19.16
N GLY A 245 -11.95 -3.75 -20.23
CA GLY A 245 -11.17 -2.55 -20.46
C GLY A 245 -11.40 -1.94 -21.83
N SER A 246 -11.10 -0.67 -21.96
CA SER A 246 -11.22 0.04 -23.22
C SER A 246 -10.20 1.17 -23.33
N LEU A 247 -9.86 1.54 -24.57
CA LEU A 247 -9.12 2.75 -24.90
C LEU A 247 -10.12 3.87 -25.16
N ARG A 248 -10.20 4.85 -24.27
CA ARG A 248 -11.17 5.95 -24.35
C ARG A 248 -10.54 7.28 -24.73
N PHE A 249 -9.36 7.53 -24.24
CA PHE A 249 -8.75 8.86 -24.35
C PHE A 249 -7.40 8.84 -25.10
N HIS A 250 -6.47 7.94 -24.75
CA HIS A 250 -5.12 7.94 -25.33
C HIS A 250 -5.10 7.30 -26.72
N LYS A 251 -4.61 8.05 -27.71
CA LYS A 251 -4.51 7.62 -29.12
C LYS A 251 -3.04 7.53 -29.56
N ASP A 252 -2.20 6.95 -28.73
CA ASP A 252 -0.75 6.90 -28.91
C ASP A 252 -0.24 5.49 -29.31
N GLY A 253 -1.13 4.64 -29.83
CA GLY A 253 -0.80 3.29 -30.30
C GLY A 253 -0.67 2.24 -29.21
N ARG A 254 -0.99 2.56 -27.94
CA ARG A 254 -1.02 1.57 -26.87
C ARG A 254 -2.13 0.54 -27.09
N GLU A 255 -1.89 -0.67 -26.60
CA GLU A 255 -2.91 -1.73 -26.59
C GLU A 255 -3.47 -1.98 -25.17
N VAL A 256 -2.77 -1.51 -24.15
CA VAL A 256 -3.24 -1.61 -22.74
C VAL A 256 -4.36 -0.58 -22.51
N PRO A 257 -5.53 -1.02 -22.01
CA PRO A 257 -6.65 -0.13 -21.71
C PRO A 257 -6.26 1.05 -20.84
N ASP A 258 -6.81 2.22 -21.13
CA ASP A 258 -6.68 3.42 -20.30
C ASP A 258 -7.85 3.63 -19.33
N THR A 259 -8.89 2.81 -19.48
CA THR A 259 -10.08 2.78 -18.61
C THR A 259 -10.54 1.35 -18.43
N VAL A 260 -10.73 0.93 -17.18
CA VAL A 260 -11.12 -0.44 -16.81
C VAL A 260 -12.18 -0.44 -15.72
N HIS A 261 -13.01 -1.48 -15.71
CA HIS A 261 -13.99 -1.78 -14.67
C HIS A 261 -13.87 -3.26 -14.27
N CYS A 262 -13.96 -3.53 -12.97
CA CYS A 262 -13.98 -4.88 -12.41
C CYS A 262 -15.03 -4.99 -11.31
N ASP A 263 -15.77 -6.11 -11.31
CA ASP A 263 -16.59 -6.54 -10.19
C ASP A 263 -15.97 -7.81 -9.58
N LEU A 264 -15.63 -7.74 -8.29
CA LEU A 264 -15.07 -8.86 -7.54
C LEU A 264 -16.13 -9.41 -6.58
N PHE A 265 -16.43 -10.70 -6.71
CA PHE A 265 -17.51 -11.39 -6.00
C PHE A 265 -16.96 -12.18 -4.83
N PHE A 266 -17.52 -11.96 -3.64
CA PHE A 266 -17.18 -12.70 -2.42
C PHE A 266 -18.22 -13.79 -2.15
N ALA A 267 -17.79 -14.93 -1.61
CA ALA A 267 -18.66 -16.08 -1.40
C ALA A 267 -19.78 -15.82 -0.38
N ASP A 268 -19.59 -14.87 0.54
CA ASP A 268 -20.56 -14.44 1.56
C ASP A 268 -21.54 -13.36 1.07
N GLY A 269 -21.46 -12.97 -0.21
CA GLY A 269 -22.43 -12.13 -0.89
C GLY A 269 -22.04 -10.71 -1.23
N PRO A 270 -21.29 -9.92 -0.43
CA PRO A 270 -20.88 -8.56 -0.77
C PRO A 270 -20.06 -8.49 -2.07
N LEU A 271 -20.26 -7.41 -2.83
CA LEU A 271 -19.60 -7.14 -4.08
C LEU A 271 -18.64 -5.96 -3.91
N LEU A 272 -17.44 -6.05 -4.50
CA LEU A 272 -16.59 -4.91 -4.75
C LEU A 272 -16.70 -4.48 -6.21
N SER A 273 -17.24 -3.30 -6.47
CA SER A 273 -17.11 -2.63 -7.77
C SER A 273 -15.89 -1.73 -7.76
N TRP A 274 -14.96 -1.98 -8.67
CA TRP A 274 -13.71 -1.23 -8.82
C TRP A 274 -13.55 -0.71 -10.25
N ASP A 275 -13.10 0.54 -10.38
CA ASP A 275 -12.76 1.10 -11.67
C ASP A 275 -11.49 1.97 -11.62
N ALA A 276 -10.81 2.08 -12.76
CA ALA A 276 -9.67 2.94 -12.92
C ALA A 276 -9.62 3.57 -14.29
N THR A 277 -9.12 4.81 -14.35
CA THR A 277 -8.88 5.51 -15.60
C THR A 277 -7.66 6.41 -15.55
N LEU A 278 -6.96 6.51 -16.70
CA LEU A 278 -5.88 7.48 -16.92
C LEU A 278 -6.37 8.76 -17.62
N ALA A 279 -7.67 8.89 -17.87
CA ALA A 279 -8.27 9.94 -18.65
C ALA A 279 -8.94 11.06 -17.81
N ASN A 280 -9.25 10.77 -16.57
CA ASN A 280 -9.97 11.67 -15.66
C ASN A 280 -9.44 11.52 -14.23
N SER A 281 -9.51 12.57 -13.43
CA SER A 281 -9.03 12.57 -12.03
C SER A 281 -10.14 12.85 -11.01
N PHE A 282 -11.43 12.74 -11.41
CA PHE A 282 -12.53 13.05 -10.51
C PHE A 282 -12.55 12.12 -9.30
N GLN A 283 -12.59 12.69 -8.10
CA GLN A 283 -12.52 12.01 -6.80
C GLN A 283 -11.23 11.17 -6.57
N GLY A 284 -10.27 11.15 -7.50
CA GLY A 284 -8.97 10.53 -7.31
C GLY A 284 -9.02 9.05 -6.95
N LYS A 285 -8.27 8.67 -5.91
CA LYS A 285 -8.19 7.30 -5.39
C LYS A 285 -8.90 7.21 -4.04
N HIS A 286 -9.87 6.30 -3.93
CA HIS A 286 -10.60 6.07 -2.68
C HIS A 286 -11.22 4.67 -2.61
N GLU A 287 -11.55 4.22 -1.40
CA GLU A 287 -12.33 3.04 -1.08
C GLU A 287 -13.55 3.42 -0.24
N ILE A 288 -14.66 2.72 -0.43
CA ILE A 288 -15.90 2.87 0.35
C ILE A 288 -16.37 1.50 0.81
N PHE A 289 -16.63 1.39 2.10
CA PHE A 289 -17.25 0.22 2.74
C PHE A 289 -18.65 0.62 3.20
N CYS A 290 -19.68 0.13 2.56
CA CYS A 290 -21.07 0.42 2.90
C CYS A 290 -21.63 -0.70 3.77
N GLY A 291 -21.97 -0.40 4.99
CA GLY A 291 -22.64 -1.33 5.91
C GLY A 291 -24.01 -0.86 6.33
N SER A 292 -24.68 -1.67 7.18
CA SER A 292 -26.05 -1.38 7.64
C SER A 292 -26.14 -0.25 8.69
N ASN A 293 -25.05 0.06 9.39
CA ASN A 293 -25.00 1.14 10.40
C ASN A 293 -24.21 2.37 9.94
N ALA A 294 -23.23 2.20 9.07
CA ALA A 294 -22.42 3.29 8.58
C ALA A 294 -21.70 2.93 7.29
N ALA A 295 -21.28 3.94 6.56
CA ALA A 295 -20.30 3.82 5.49
C ALA A 295 -18.95 4.44 5.91
N ILE A 296 -17.83 3.80 5.56
CA ILE A 296 -16.48 4.37 5.70
C ILE A 296 -15.95 4.69 4.31
N LYS A 297 -15.58 5.95 4.08
CA LYS A 297 -14.86 6.40 2.88
C LYS A 297 -13.42 6.71 3.23
N LEU A 298 -12.47 6.11 2.51
CA LEU A 298 -11.03 6.31 2.64
C LEU A 298 -10.49 6.93 1.37
N ALA A 299 -9.73 8.00 1.47
CA ALA A 299 -9.15 8.73 0.33
C ALA A 299 -7.64 8.96 0.53
N TRP A 300 -6.92 7.91 0.86
CA TRP A 300 -5.46 7.79 1.08
C TRP A 300 -4.89 8.73 2.14
N THR A 301 -5.15 10.01 2.08
CA THR A 301 -4.67 11.00 3.06
C THR A 301 -5.76 11.47 4.00
N ALA A 302 -7.00 11.03 3.79
CA ALA A 302 -8.17 11.41 4.61
C ALA A 302 -9.16 10.24 4.69
N GLY A 303 -10.04 10.27 5.68
CA GLY A 303 -11.10 9.29 5.83
C GLY A 303 -12.29 9.87 6.56
N TRP A 304 -13.46 9.34 6.28
CA TRP A 304 -14.73 9.75 6.87
C TRP A 304 -15.62 8.56 7.16
N MET A 305 -16.45 8.71 8.20
CA MET A 305 -17.53 7.78 8.51
C MET A 305 -18.86 8.53 8.39
N PHE A 306 -19.78 7.95 7.66
CA PHE A 306 -21.16 8.42 7.45
C PHE A 306 -22.09 7.45 8.14
N LYS A 307 -22.81 7.89 9.16
CA LYS A 307 -23.71 7.02 9.93
C LYS A 307 -25.12 7.04 9.34
N GLU A 308 -25.77 5.89 9.40
CA GLU A 308 -27.20 5.79 9.10
C GLU A 308 -28.01 6.45 10.23
N ALA A 309 -29.19 6.99 9.88
CA ALA A 309 -30.01 7.75 10.80
C ALA A 309 -30.56 6.90 11.97
N ASP A 310 -30.75 5.61 11.75
CA ASP A 310 -31.23 4.63 12.74
C ASP A 310 -30.10 3.88 13.47
N ALA A 311 -28.85 4.18 13.14
CA ALA A 311 -27.70 3.54 13.78
C ALA A 311 -27.55 3.99 15.25
N PRO A 312 -27.25 3.08 16.19
CA PRO A 312 -27.05 3.39 17.58
C PRO A 312 -25.94 4.45 17.78
N GLN A 313 -26.22 5.48 18.58
CA GLN A 313 -25.23 6.49 18.92
C GLN A 313 -24.18 5.90 19.87
N GLN A 314 -22.90 6.16 19.60
CA GLN A 314 -21.79 5.73 20.46
C GLN A 314 -21.21 6.93 21.23
N GLY A 315 -20.74 6.70 22.46
CA GLY A 315 -20.29 7.78 23.35
C GLY A 315 -19.17 8.67 22.79
N TRP A 316 -18.26 8.11 21.96
CA TRP A 316 -17.17 8.87 21.34
C TRP A 316 -17.65 9.88 20.28
N GLU A 317 -18.83 9.69 19.71
CA GLU A 317 -19.40 10.55 18.66
C GLU A 317 -19.69 11.96 19.13
N VAL A 318 -19.87 12.16 20.44
CA VAL A 318 -20.08 13.49 21.05
C VAL A 318 -18.86 14.41 20.79
N TYR A 319 -17.68 13.84 20.67
CA TYR A 319 -16.41 14.56 20.43
C TYR A 319 -15.95 14.49 18.99
N ALA A 320 -16.77 13.92 18.10
CA ALA A 320 -16.39 13.71 16.69
C ALA A 320 -16.31 15.02 15.92
N ASN A 321 -15.29 15.16 15.09
CA ASN A 321 -15.19 16.26 14.14
C ASN A 321 -16.09 15.98 12.93
N ARG A 322 -17.14 16.77 12.76
CA ARG A 322 -18.16 16.59 11.73
C ARG A 322 -17.95 17.55 10.56
N GLN A 323 -18.16 17.06 9.35
CA GLN A 323 -18.07 17.84 8.11
C GLN A 323 -19.32 17.61 7.27
N GLN A 324 -19.91 18.70 6.77
CA GLN A 324 -21.07 18.62 5.88
C GLN A 324 -20.64 18.32 4.45
N PHE A 325 -21.29 17.35 3.83
CA PHE A 325 -21.15 16.97 2.43
C PHE A 325 -22.54 17.04 1.79
N HIS A 326 -22.87 18.07 1.05
CA HIS A 326 -24.17 18.27 0.39
C HIS A 326 -25.33 17.79 1.27
N ASN A 327 -25.80 16.54 1.08
CA ASN A 327 -26.88 15.95 1.86
C ASN A 327 -26.42 15.07 3.03
N ASP A 328 -25.11 14.82 3.17
CA ASP A 328 -24.54 13.91 4.15
C ASP A 328 -23.69 14.62 5.17
N GLU A 329 -23.74 14.19 6.42
CA GLU A 329 -22.80 14.61 7.46
C GLU A 329 -21.80 13.49 7.73
N GLY A 330 -20.51 13.77 7.48
CA GLY A 330 -19.42 12.84 7.70
C GLY A 330 -18.61 13.13 8.94
N ILE A 331 -18.30 12.11 9.72
CA ILE A 331 -17.34 12.20 10.84
C ILE A 331 -15.94 12.07 10.23
N THR A 332 -15.12 13.13 10.33
CA THR A 332 -13.75 13.11 9.83
C THR A 332 -12.88 12.24 10.74
N LEU A 333 -12.21 11.25 10.16
CA LEU A 333 -11.31 10.33 10.85
C LEU A 333 -9.91 10.96 10.91
N ILE A 334 -9.47 11.28 12.14
CA ILE A 334 -8.21 11.97 12.38
C ILE A 334 -7.29 11.04 13.19
N ALA A 335 -6.15 10.69 12.61
CA ALA A 335 -5.12 9.97 13.33
C ALA A 335 -4.58 10.84 14.49
N ASP A 336 -4.32 10.21 15.65
CA ASP A 336 -3.87 10.91 16.87
C ASP A 336 -4.83 12.01 17.36
N ALA A 337 -6.14 11.90 17.10
CA ALA A 337 -7.14 12.92 17.45
C ALA A 337 -7.07 13.37 18.91
N THR A 338 -6.89 12.43 19.86
CA THR A 338 -6.79 12.74 21.30
C THR A 338 -5.58 13.64 21.61
N LYS A 339 -4.42 13.34 21.01
CA LYS A 339 -3.20 14.14 21.19
C LYS A 339 -3.35 15.53 20.56
N LEU A 340 -3.91 15.61 19.36
CA LEU A 340 -4.14 16.88 18.67
C LEU A 340 -5.19 17.74 19.40
N ALA A 341 -6.25 17.12 19.95
CA ALA A 341 -7.24 17.81 20.74
C ALA A 341 -6.64 18.43 22.03
N SER A 342 -5.78 17.68 22.74
CA SER A 342 -5.09 18.21 23.94
C SER A 342 -4.16 19.39 23.62
N GLN A 343 -3.71 19.54 22.37
CA GLN A 343 -2.88 20.64 21.90
C GLN A 343 -3.69 21.78 21.25
N GLY A 344 -5.02 21.68 21.17
CA GLY A 344 -5.87 22.64 20.44
C GLY A 344 -5.70 22.60 18.91
N LYS A 345 -5.08 21.52 18.39
CA LYS A 345 -4.67 21.38 16.97
C LYS A 345 -5.50 20.39 16.17
N LEU A 346 -6.71 20.06 16.61
CA LEU A 346 -7.52 19.02 15.95
C LEU A 346 -7.78 19.32 14.46
N LYS A 347 -7.95 20.59 14.09
CA LYS A 347 -8.14 21.00 12.69
C LYS A 347 -6.90 20.78 11.84
N GLU A 348 -5.70 20.82 12.41
CA GLU A 348 -4.44 20.58 11.71
C GLU A 348 -4.23 19.08 11.40
N GLY A 349 -4.97 18.18 12.08
CA GLY A 349 -4.91 16.73 11.90
C GLY A 349 -5.75 16.19 10.75
N VAL A 350 -6.45 17.03 9.99
CA VAL A 350 -7.18 16.59 8.80
C VAL A 350 -6.18 16.30 7.69
N GLY A 351 -6.13 15.03 7.26
CA GLY A 351 -5.13 14.53 6.33
C GLY A 351 -3.88 13.97 7.02
N LEU A 352 -2.89 13.60 6.23
CA LEU A 352 -1.61 13.08 6.71
C LEU A 352 -0.49 14.10 6.47
N PRO A 353 0.43 14.29 7.42
CA PRO A 353 1.58 15.18 7.26
C PRO A 353 2.61 14.67 6.23
N ASN A 354 2.64 13.37 5.99
CA ASN A 354 3.50 12.71 4.99
C ASN A 354 2.67 11.81 4.07
N PRO A 355 3.14 11.51 2.85
CA PRO A 355 2.47 10.55 1.99
C PRO A 355 2.51 9.12 2.58
N PRO A 356 1.56 8.22 2.20
CA PRO A 356 1.51 6.84 2.70
C PRO A 356 2.84 6.07 2.54
N LEU A 357 3.58 6.31 1.48
CA LEU A 357 4.90 5.71 1.24
C LEU A 357 5.89 5.99 2.39
N TYR A 358 5.88 7.18 2.99
CA TYR A 358 6.71 7.51 4.15
C TYR A 358 6.47 6.53 5.30
N TYR A 359 5.20 6.28 5.62
CA TYR A 359 4.84 5.39 6.74
C TYR A 359 5.18 3.93 6.43
N ALA A 360 5.03 3.51 5.17
CA ALA A 360 5.40 2.16 4.74
C ALA A 360 6.91 1.91 4.85
N LEU A 361 7.73 2.88 4.41
CA LEU A 361 9.18 2.81 4.57
C LEU A 361 9.61 2.90 6.03
N ALA A 362 8.96 3.73 6.85
CA ALA A 362 9.22 3.81 8.29
C ALA A 362 8.90 2.49 9.00
N ASP A 363 7.76 1.85 8.70
CA ASP A 363 7.40 0.53 9.24
C ASP A 363 8.39 -0.56 8.78
N PHE A 364 8.88 -0.51 7.53
CA PHE A 364 9.92 -1.42 7.05
C PHE A 364 11.23 -1.28 7.83
N ILE A 365 11.73 -0.05 8.00
CA ILE A 365 12.94 0.22 8.80
C ILE A 365 12.74 -0.28 10.24
N LYS A 366 11.58 0.00 10.83
CA LYS A 366 11.21 -0.43 12.18
C LYS A 366 11.19 -1.95 12.31
N SER A 367 10.66 -2.67 11.31
CA SER A 367 10.66 -4.14 11.31
C SER A 367 12.06 -4.70 11.42
N ILE A 368 13.03 -4.11 10.72
CA ILE A 368 14.43 -4.54 10.76
C ILE A 368 15.08 -4.19 12.09
N THR A 369 14.93 -2.95 12.56
CA THR A 369 15.61 -2.46 13.76
C THR A 369 15.08 -3.07 15.06
N GLU A 370 13.80 -3.44 15.07
CA GLU A 370 13.12 -4.03 16.23
C GLU A 370 12.95 -5.56 16.12
N GLY A 371 13.32 -6.16 14.99
CA GLY A 371 13.15 -7.59 14.75
C GLY A 371 11.67 -8.03 14.69
N GLN A 372 10.77 -7.13 14.26
CA GLN A 372 9.35 -7.40 14.17
C GLN A 372 8.94 -7.86 12.77
N PRO A 373 7.86 -8.64 12.63
CA PRO A 373 7.31 -8.95 11.32
C PRO A 373 6.95 -7.67 10.55
N PRO A 374 7.10 -7.66 9.21
CA PRO A 374 6.70 -6.52 8.41
C PRO A 374 5.17 -6.35 8.41
N VAL A 375 4.69 -5.12 8.37
CA VAL A 375 3.26 -4.78 8.33
C VAL A 375 2.55 -5.37 7.10
N ALA A 376 3.29 -5.46 5.99
CA ALA A 376 2.87 -6.14 4.76
C ALA A 376 3.97 -7.14 4.37
N SER A 377 3.71 -8.42 4.56
CA SER A 377 4.66 -9.51 4.30
C SER A 377 4.74 -9.88 2.81
N ALA A 378 5.65 -10.80 2.47
CA ALA A 378 5.69 -11.43 1.14
C ALA A 378 4.39 -12.15 0.80
N ALA A 379 3.77 -12.82 1.79
CA ALA A 379 2.48 -13.48 1.63
C ALA A 379 1.36 -12.47 1.30
N ASP A 380 1.33 -11.33 1.98
CA ASP A 380 0.36 -10.27 1.69
C ASP A 380 0.54 -9.71 0.28
N GLY A 381 1.79 -9.44 -0.13
CA GLY A 381 2.11 -8.99 -1.48
C GLY A 381 1.73 -10.03 -2.55
N ALA A 382 1.98 -11.32 -2.28
CA ALA A 382 1.61 -12.41 -3.18
C ALA A 382 0.10 -12.49 -3.35
N ARG A 383 -0.66 -12.48 -2.27
CA ARG A 383 -2.14 -12.54 -2.30
C ARG A 383 -2.73 -11.35 -3.07
N ALA A 384 -2.31 -10.13 -2.74
CA ALA A 384 -2.78 -8.92 -3.42
C ALA A 384 -2.46 -8.95 -4.91
N THR A 385 -1.24 -9.37 -5.27
CA THR A 385 -0.80 -9.48 -6.68
C THR A 385 -1.60 -10.54 -7.43
N LEU A 386 -1.85 -11.72 -6.85
CA LEU A 386 -2.63 -12.77 -7.50
C LEU A 386 -4.08 -12.35 -7.78
N VAL A 387 -4.72 -11.64 -6.86
CA VAL A 387 -6.06 -11.05 -7.10
C VAL A 387 -6.00 -10.01 -8.23
N ALA A 388 -4.97 -9.17 -8.24
CA ALA A 388 -4.79 -8.14 -9.27
C ALA A 388 -4.51 -8.74 -10.66
N LEU A 389 -3.76 -9.83 -10.74
CA LEU A 389 -3.51 -10.57 -11.99
C LEU A 389 -4.79 -11.23 -12.51
N ALA A 390 -5.62 -11.81 -11.64
CA ALA A 390 -6.93 -12.34 -12.02
C ALA A 390 -7.86 -11.25 -12.56
N ALA A 391 -7.86 -10.06 -11.93
CA ALA A 391 -8.60 -8.91 -12.42
C ALA A 391 -8.06 -8.40 -13.77
N HIS A 392 -6.75 -8.39 -13.97
CA HIS A 392 -6.14 -8.06 -15.26
C HIS A 392 -6.54 -9.06 -16.35
N GLU A 393 -6.53 -10.35 -16.06
CA GLU A 393 -6.98 -11.41 -16.97
C GLU A 393 -8.45 -11.23 -17.34
N ALA A 394 -9.33 -10.96 -16.37
CA ALA A 394 -10.74 -10.69 -16.62
C ALA A 394 -10.96 -9.48 -17.54
N VAL A 395 -10.19 -8.38 -17.31
CA VAL A 395 -10.23 -7.17 -18.13
C VAL A 395 -9.78 -7.43 -19.56
N THR A 396 -8.75 -8.24 -19.76
CA THR A 396 -8.14 -8.48 -21.09
C THR A 396 -8.88 -9.51 -21.88
N THR A 397 -9.49 -10.50 -21.24
CA THR A 397 -10.24 -11.59 -21.90
C THR A 397 -11.75 -11.31 -22.01
N GLY A 398 -12.28 -10.39 -21.19
CA GLY A 398 -13.72 -10.17 -21.05
C GLY A 398 -14.48 -11.34 -20.42
N LYS A 399 -13.77 -12.29 -19.80
CA LYS A 399 -14.35 -13.49 -19.17
C LYS A 399 -14.27 -13.38 -17.65
N GLU A 400 -15.19 -14.09 -16.98
CA GLU A 400 -15.07 -14.28 -15.55
C GLU A 400 -13.85 -15.17 -15.24
N VAL A 401 -13.05 -14.74 -14.27
CA VAL A 401 -11.89 -15.47 -13.78
C VAL A 401 -12.18 -15.93 -12.36
N THR A 402 -12.08 -17.23 -12.12
CA THR A 402 -12.23 -17.82 -10.78
C THR A 402 -10.95 -17.56 -9.97
N ILE A 403 -11.16 -17.15 -8.72
CA ILE A 403 -10.11 -17.01 -7.72
C ILE A 403 -10.36 -18.09 -6.66
N ASP A 404 -9.29 -18.76 -6.20
CA ASP A 404 -9.39 -19.73 -5.12
C ASP A 404 -9.01 -19.08 -3.77
N PRO A 405 -10.00 -18.73 -2.92
CA PRO A 405 -9.71 -18.12 -1.62
C PRO A 405 -8.94 -19.05 -0.68
N ALA A 406 -9.10 -20.38 -0.80
CA ALA A 406 -8.41 -21.34 0.04
C ALA A 406 -6.91 -21.36 -0.28
N MET A 407 -6.56 -21.34 -1.58
CA MET A 407 -5.18 -21.22 -2.03
C MET A 407 -4.55 -19.91 -1.54
N LEU A 408 -5.27 -18.80 -1.64
CA LEU A 408 -4.75 -17.51 -1.15
C LEU A 408 -4.52 -17.52 0.36
N ARG A 409 -5.41 -18.14 1.15
CA ARG A 409 -5.22 -18.27 2.61
C ARG A 409 -4.04 -19.16 2.98
N SER A 410 -3.66 -20.10 2.12
CA SER A 410 -2.53 -21.02 2.38
C SER A 410 -1.15 -20.41 2.15
N LEU A 411 -1.07 -19.26 1.48
CA LEU A 411 0.15 -18.46 1.38
C LEU A 411 0.41 -17.71 2.71
#